data_e5e7bd5560bd07562844d653578035c0
#
_entry.id   e5e7bd5560bd07562844d653578035c0
#
_cell.length_a   1.000
_cell.length_b   1.000
_cell.length_c   1.000
_cell.angle_alpha   90.00
_cell.angle_beta   90.00
_cell.angle_gamma   90.00
#
_symmetry.space_group_name_H-M   'P 1'
#
loop_
_entity.id
_entity.type
_entity.pdbx_description
1 polymer ?
#
loop_
_entity_poly.entity_id
_entity_poly.type
_entity_poly.pdbx_seq_one_letter_code
_entity_poly.pdbx_strand_id
1 'polypeptide(L)'
;MVYIDDHIDDFDLQAALAELSEQRREQALRFRFEHGQRTCALAYLLLKRALHEEFGIDEQPLFDYGEHGKPVLVGHPDIHFNLSHCREAVACVVSRHPVGIDVESVSHYKESVARYTMNDEELAMIEAAERPDAAFIRLWTMKEARLKLTGEGITDDLKTALTDSSHYRFTTTERLTQNYIYTVCEEKESYDL
;
A
#
# COMPACT_ATOMS: atom_id res chain seq x y z
N MET A 1 0.28 7.33 -10.88
CA MET A 1 1.74 7.47 -10.57
C MET A 1 2.03 6.95 -9.18
N VAL A 2 3.26 6.46 -8.93
CA VAL A 2 3.67 5.87 -7.63
C VAL A 2 4.73 6.74 -6.97
N TYR A 3 4.56 6.98 -5.67
CA TYR A 3 5.46 7.75 -4.80
C TYR A 3 5.89 6.87 -3.64
N ILE A 4 7.19 6.80 -3.40
CA ILE A 4 7.80 6.05 -2.29
C ILE A 4 8.71 6.98 -1.51
N ASP A 5 8.68 6.87 -0.19
CA ASP A 5 9.63 7.52 0.70
C ASP A 5 10.13 6.51 1.75
N ASP A 6 11.44 6.31 1.79
CA ASP A 6 12.15 5.43 2.71
C ASP A 6 13.06 6.20 3.70
N HIS A 7 12.83 7.52 3.83
CA HIS A 7 13.52 8.43 4.76
C HIS A 7 12.61 8.81 5.93
N ILE A 8 11.98 7.81 6.57
CA ILE A 8 10.93 8.01 7.59
C ILE A 8 11.41 8.83 8.79
N ASP A 9 12.70 8.77 9.12
CA ASP A 9 13.28 9.46 10.27
C ASP A 9 13.91 10.82 9.95
N ASP A 10 13.99 11.21 8.68
CA ASP A 10 14.77 12.36 8.19
C ASP A 10 13.99 13.69 8.14
N PHE A 11 12.82 13.79 8.78
CA PHE A 11 12.02 15.01 8.80
C PHE A 11 11.58 15.43 10.20
N ASP A 12 11.26 16.72 10.37
CA ASP A 12 10.67 17.25 11.61
C ASP A 12 9.21 16.83 11.72
N LEU A 13 8.92 15.92 12.66
CA LEU A 13 7.57 15.41 12.89
C LEU A 13 6.60 16.52 13.31
N GLN A 14 7.02 17.50 14.13
CA GLN A 14 6.12 18.53 14.60
C GLN A 14 5.72 19.49 13.45
N ALA A 15 6.67 19.85 12.59
CA ALA A 15 6.40 20.59 11.38
C ALA A 15 5.46 19.82 10.45
N ALA A 16 5.71 18.53 10.23
CA ALA A 16 4.85 17.67 9.42
C ALA A 16 3.42 17.56 9.97
N LEU A 17 3.26 17.35 11.29
CA LEU A 17 1.93 17.29 11.94
C LEU A 17 1.15 18.61 11.79
N ALA A 18 1.83 19.76 11.73
CA ALA A 18 1.18 21.06 11.51
C ALA A 18 0.62 21.23 10.09
N GLU A 19 1.17 20.50 9.11
CA GLU A 19 0.70 20.52 7.71
C GLU A 19 -0.50 19.59 7.43
N LEU A 20 -0.83 18.68 8.36
CA LEU A 20 -1.90 17.72 8.19
C LEU A 20 -3.28 18.39 8.37
N SER A 21 -4.32 17.81 7.74
CA SER A 21 -5.69 18.12 8.12
C SER A 21 -5.93 17.74 9.59
N GLU A 22 -6.90 18.39 10.25
CA GLU A 22 -7.23 18.12 11.64
C GLU A 22 -7.52 16.63 11.87
N GLN A 23 -8.37 16.04 11.01
CA GLN A 23 -8.70 14.62 11.04
C GLN A 23 -7.45 13.73 10.96
N ARG A 24 -6.53 14.04 10.04
CA ARG A 24 -5.32 13.23 9.85
C ARG A 24 -4.32 13.39 10.98
N ARG A 25 -4.20 14.60 11.51
CA ARG A 25 -3.35 14.88 12.67
C ARG A 25 -3.83 14.13 13.92
N GLU A 26 -5.15 14.13 14.17
CA GLU A 26 -5.72 13.34 15.27
C GLU A 26 -5.44 11.84 15.08
N GLN A 27 -5.58 11.33 13.86
CA GLN A 27 -5.27 9.92 13.56
C GLN A 27 -3.79 9.61 13.82
N ALA A 28 -2.87 10.47 13.38
CA ALA A 28 -1.44 10.29 13.62
C ALA A 28 -1.11 10.27 15.12
N LEU A 29 -1.70 11.17 15.89
CA LEU A 29 -1.48 11.26 17.34
C LEU A 29 -2.07 10.11 18.16
N ARG A 30 -2.93 9.27 17.58
CA ARG A 30 -3.41 8.01 18.22
C ARG A 30 -2.35 6.92 18.26
N PHE A 31 -1.33 6.99 17.39
CA PHE A 31 -0.23 6.03 17.46
C PHE A 31 0.61 6.26 18.71
N ARG A 32 0.82 5.19 19.47
CA ARG A 32 1.60 5.21 20.71
C ARG A 32 3.09 5.52 20.49
N PHE A 33 3.62 5.02 19.37
CA PHE A 33 5.04 5.14 19.04
C PHE A 33 5.26 6.18 17.95
N GLU A 34 6.32 6.94 18.05
CA GLU A 34 6.68 8.01 17.13
C GLU A 34 6.77 7.51 15.68
N HIS A 35 7.32 6.31 15.46
CA HIS A 35 7.39 5.72 14.14
C HIS A 35 6.01 5.63 13.44
N GLY A 36 4.97 5.21 14.16
CA GLY A 36 3.60 5.19 13.63
C GLY A 36 3.07 6.58 13.33
N GLN A 37 3.41 7.58 14.14
CA GLN A 37 3.06 8.98 13.86
C GLN A 37 3.75 9.48 12.59
N ARG A 38 5.06 9.17 12.44
CA ARG A 38 5.86 9.54 11.26
C ARG A 38 5.33 8.90 9.98
N THR A 39 5.09 7.60 9.97
CA THR A 39 4.55 6.91 8.78
C THR A 39 3.16 7.41 8.42
N CYS A 40 2.30 7.70 9.39
CA CYS A 40 0.98 8.27 9.17
C CYS A 40 1.05 9.69 8.57
N ALA A 41 1.94 10.55 9.09
CA ALA A 41 2.15 11.90 8.59
C ALA A 41 2.74 11.87 7.17
N LEU A 42 3.79 11.08 6.96
CA LEU A 42 4.48 10.97 5.69
C LEU A 42 3.56 10.45 4.57
N ALA A 43 2.71 9.45 4.87
CA ALA A 43 1.72 8.94 3.92
C ALA A 43 0.76 10.03 3.42
N TYR A 44 0.32 10.92 4.32
CA TYR A 44 -0.54 12.04 3.94
C TYR A 44 0.21 13.09 3.12
N LEU A 45 1.44 13.42 3.49
CA LEU A 45 2.25 14.39 2.76
C LEU A 45 2.63 13.88 1.37
N LEU A 46 2.91 12.57 1.23
CA LEU A 46 3.11 11.94 -0.08
C LEU A 46 1.85 12.04 -0.95
N LEU A 47 0.67 11.80 -0.37
CA LEU A 47 -0.58 11.96 -1.11
C LEU A 47 -0.81 13.40 -1.53
N LYS A 48 -0.62 14.37 -0.62
CA LYS A 48 -0.73 15.81 -0.93
C LYS A 48 0.19 16.20 -2.09
N ARG A 49 1.45 15.75 -2.04
CA ARG A 49 2.42 15.95 -3.11
C ARG A 49 1.97 15.30 -4.43
N ALA A 50 1.51 14.05 -4.39
CA ALA A 50 1.05 13.32 -5.57
C ALA A 50 -0.17 14.00 -6.23
N LEU A 51 -1.11 14.50 -5.42
CA LEU A 51 -2.28 15.23 -5.91
C LEU A 51 -1.90 16.55 -6.58
N HIS A 52 -0.94 17.28 -6.01
CA HIS A 52 -0.41 18.50 -6.61
C HIS A 52 0.30 18.20 -7.95
N GLU A 53 1.24 17.27 -7.97
CA GLU A 53 2.07 16.99 -9.14
C GLU A 53 1.28 16.37 -10.31
N GLU A 54 0.30 15.48 -10.02
CA GLU A 54 -0.42 14.75 -11.06
C GLU A 54 -1.73 15.42 -11.51
N PHE A 55 -2.37 16.20 -10.61
CA PHE A 55 -3.71 16.72 -10.85
C PHE A 55 -3.83 18.23 -10.61
N GLY A 56 -2.78 18.92 -10.13
CA GLY A 56 -2.79 20.33 -9.81
C GLY A 56 -3.69 20.70 -8.62
N ILE A 57 -3.89 19.75 -7.68
CA ILE A 57 -4.74 19.92 -6.50
C ILE A 57 -3.87 20.37 -5.33
N ASP A 58 -4.11 21.60 -4.84
CA ASP A 58 -3.36 22.23 -3.75
C ASP A 58 -4.07 22.20 -2.40
N GLU A 59 -5.38 21.99 -2.38
CA GLU A 59 -6.16 21.88 -1.16
C GLU A 59 -5.75 20.66 -0.32
N GLN A 60 -5.99 20.78 0.99
CA GLN A 60 -5.73 19.68 1.92
C GLN A 60 -6.63 18.48 1.58
N PRO A 61 -6.06 17.27 1.35
CA PRO A 61 -6.85 16.07 1.15
C PRO A 61 -7.74 15.78 2.35
N LEU A 62 -9.04 15.69 2.10
CA LEU A 62 -10.04 15.24 3.08
C LEU A 62 -10.59 13.88 2.66
N PHE A 63 -10.85 13.03 3.63
CA PHE A 63 -11.27 11.66 3.38
C PHE A 63 -12.69 11.41 3.85
N ASP A 64 -13.44 10.72 3.00
CA ASP A 64 -14.61 9.94 3.40
C ASP A 64 -14.25 8.45 3.31
N TYR A 65 -15.06 7.57 3.89
CA TYR A 65 -14.75 6.15 3.97
C TYR A 65 -15.90 5.32 3.41
N GLY A 66 -15.58 4.44 2.46
CA GLY A 66 -16.51 3.47 1.92
C GLY A 66 -16.91 2.39 2.94
N GLU A 67 -17.78 1.47 2.51
CA GLU A 67 -18.41 0.43 3.36
C GLU A 67 -17.38 -0.42 4.12
N HIS A 68 -16.23 -0.70 3.51
CA HIS A 68 -15.14 -1.50 4.11
C HIS A 68 -13.96 -0.63 4.61
N GLY A 69 -14.18 0.67 4.80
CA GLY A 69 -13.18 1.58 5.35
C GLY A 69 -12.09 2.02 4.36
N LYS A 70 -12.24 1.73 3.06
CA LYS A 70 -11.34 2.27 2.03
C LYS A 70 -11.55 3.78 1.94
N PRO A 71 -10.48 4.61 2.11
CA PRO A 71 -10.61 6.05 2.01
C PRO A 71 -10.84 6.49 0.56
N VAL A 72 -11.68 7.51 0.39
CA VAL A 72 -11.92 8.21 -0.87
C VAL A 72 -11.71 9.71 -0.67
N LEU A 73 -11.32 10.42 -1.72
CA LEU A 73 -11.11 11.87 -1.67
C LEU A 73 -12.45 12.61 -1.72
N VAL A 74 -12.68 13.46 -0.74
CA VAL A 74 -13.83 14.38 -0.76
C VAL A 74 -13.61 15.42 -1.87
N GLY A 75 -14.62 15.62 -2.71
CA GLY A 75 -14.56 16.58 -3.82
C GLY A 75 -13.91 16.05 -5.11
N HIS A 76 -13.23 14.91 -5.09
CA HIS A 76 -12.52 14.33 -6.23
C HIS A 76 -12.85 12.84 -6.44
N PRO A 77 -14.11 12.49 -6.76
CA PRO A 77 -14.55 11.08 -6.85
C PRO A 77 -13.93 10.33 -8.04
N ASP A 78 -13.36 11.05 -9.00
CA ASP A 78 -12.69 10.53 -10.20
C ASP A 78 -11.18 10.28 -9.98
N ILE A 79 -10.68 10.56 -8.79
CA ILE A 79 -9.29 10.31 -8.41
C ILE A 79 -9.24 9.18 -7.39
N HIS A 80 -8.59 8.11 -7.78
CA HIS A 80 -8.33 6.97 -6.92
C HIS A 80 -6.94 7.07 -6.32
N PHE A 81 -6.82 6.72 -5.06
CA PHE A 81 -5.53 6.63 -4.39
C PHE A 81 -5.48 5.44 -3.45
N ASN A 82 -4.28 5.03 -3.11
CA ASN A 82 -4.05 4.07 -2.06
C ASN A 82 -2.74 4.36 -1.34
N LEU A 83 -2.70 4.07 -0.04
CA LEU A 83 -1.56 4.28 0.83
C LEU A 83 -1.18 2.98 1.50
N SER A 84 0.12 2.74 1.65
CA SER A 84 0.66 1.64 2.45
C SER A 84 1.94 2.08 3.14
N HIS A 85 2.30 1.43 4.23
CA HIS A 85 3.56 1.66 4.91
C HIS A 85 4.03 0.40 5.62
N CYS A 86 5.33 0.23 5.67
CA CYS A 86 6.00 -0.74 6.53
C CYS A 86 7.00 -0.02 7.44
N ARG A 87 7.90 -0.77 8.04
CA ARG A 87 8.95 -0.19 8.89
C ARG A 87 9.94 0.68 8.10
N GLU A 88 10.25 0.31 6.88
CA GLU A 88 11.31 0.91 6.06
C GLU A 88 10.80 1.97 5.09
N ALA A 89 9.51 1.92 4.69
CA ALA A 89 9.01 2.76 3.62
C ALA A 89 7.54 3.12 3.78
N VAL A 90 7.17 4.24 3.19
CA VAL A 90 5.79 4.68 2.95
C VAL A 90 5.55 4.76 1.45
N ALA A 91 4.41 4.27 1.00
CA ALA A 91 4.00 4.20 -0.39
C ALA A 91 2.67 4.90 -0.62
N CYS A 92 2.58 5.66 -1.70
CA CYS A 92 1.36 6.27 -2.19
C CYS A 92 1.22 6.01 -3.69
N VAL A 93 0.03 5.68 -4.14
CA VAL A 93 -0.32 5.64 -5.56
C VAL A 93 -1.55 6.49 -5.80
N VAL A 94 -1.55 7.24 -6.90
CA VAL A 94 -2.70 8.02 -7.39
C VAL A 94 -2.97 7.69 -8.86
N SER A 95 -4.26 7.64 -9.25
CA SER A 95 -4.69 7.25 -10.60
C SER A 95 -6.09 7.79 -10.92
N ARG A 96 -6.44 7.83 -12.21
CA ARG A 96 -7.83 8.03 -12.69
C ARG A 96 -8.63 6.72 -12.68
N HIS A 97 -8.00 5.59 -12.46
CA HIS A 97 -8.61 4.26 -12.43
C HIS A 97 -8.39 3.61 -11.07
N PRO A 98 -9.23 2.63 -10.67
CA PRO A 98 -9.02 1.88 -9.44
C PRO A 98 -7.60 1.34 -9.34
N VAL A 99 -6.98 1.52 -8.18
CA VAL A 99 -5.58 1.15 -7.94
C VAL A 99 -5.39 0.75 -6.49
N GLY A 100 -4.50 -0.20 -6.27
CA GLY A 100 -4.05 -0.60 -4.94
C GLY A 100 -2.53 -0.66 -4.87
N ILE A 101 -1.97 -0.37 -3.71
CA ILE A 101 -0.54 -0.51 -3.43
C ILE A 101 -0.34 -1.16 -2.07
N ASP A 102 0.64 -2.05 -2.01
CA ASP A 102 1.13 -2.56 -0.74
C ASP A 102 2.66 -2.53 -0.67
N VAL A 103 3.20 -2.19 0.51
CA VAL A 103 4.64 -2.17 0.80
C VAL A 103 4.88 -2.90 2.12
N GLU A 104 5.83 -3.84 2.11
CA GLU A 104 6.15 -4.67 3.26
C GLU A 104 7.66 -4.84 3.45
N SER A 105 8.07 -4.91 4.73
CA SER A 105 9.44 -5.24 5.11
C SER A 105 9.78 -6.67 4.75
N VAL A 106 10.96 -6.89 4.17
CA VAL A 106 11.47 -8.25 3.97
C VAL A 106 11.98 -8.77 5.32
N SER A 107 11.22 -9.64 5.93
CA SER A 107 11.52 -10.23 7.22
C SER A 107 11.24 -11.73 7.22
N HIS A 108 11.85 -12.43 8.17
CA HIS A 108 11.57 -13.85 8.35
C HIS A 108 10.07 -14.06 8.63
N TYR A 109 9.40 -14.82 7.77
CA TYR A 109 7.99 -15.17 7.92
C TYR A 109 7.80 -16.41 8.79
N LYS A 110 6.65 -16.49 9.46
CA LYS A 110 6.26 -17.69 10.19
C LYS A 110 5.61 -18.68 9.22
N GLU A 111 6.06 -19.94 9.23
CA GLU A 111 5.48 -21.01 8.39
C GLU A 111 3.96 -21.13 8.57
N SER A 112 3.46 -20.96 9.81
CA SER A 112 2.01 -21.00 10.08
C SER A 112 1.25 -19.88 9.35
N VAL A 113 1.85 -18.70 9.20
CA VAL A 113 1.24 -17.58 8.44
C VAL A 113 1.25 -17.92 6.96
N ALA A 114 2.37 -18.43 6.42
CA ALA A 114 2.44 -18.82 5.02
C ALA A 114 1.40 -19.91 4.69
N ARG A 115 1.26 -20.94 5.51
CA ARG A 115 0.25 -22.00 5.32
C ARG A 115 -1.19 -21.52 5.42
N TYR A 116 -1.43 -20.46 6.16
CA TYR A 116 -2.76 -19.85 6.28
C TYR A 116 -3.11 -18.96 5.08
N THR A 117 -2.13 -18.25 4.53
CA THR A 117 -2.33 -17.20 3.54
C THR A 117 -2.00 -17.59 2.10
N MET A 118 -1.19 -18.64 1.91
CA MET A 118 -0.72 -19.09 0.59
C MET A 118 -1.36 -20.43 0.23
N ASN A 119 -1.65 -20.64 -1.07
CA ASN A 119 -2.05 -21.93 -1.59
C ASN A 119 -0.83 -22.85 -1.82
N ASP A 120 -1.07 -24.11 -2.22
CA ASP A 120 0.00 -25.12 -2.36
C ASP A 120 1.02 -24.76 -3.45
N GLU A 121 0.59 -24.13 -4.55
CA GLU A 121 1.48 -23.69 -5.63
C GLU A 121 2.36 -22.53 -5.16
N GLU A 122 1.79 -21.56 -4.46
CA GLU A 122 2.50 -20.42 -3.88
C GLU A 122 3.50 -20.87 -2.81
N LEU A 123 3.13 -21.85 -1.97
CA LEU A 123 4.04 -22.44 -0.99
C LEU A 123 5.24 -23.12 -1.67
N ALA A 124 4.98 -23.90 -2.73
CA ALA A 124 6.05 -24.53 -3.50
C ALA A 124 6.98 -23.51 -4.16
N MET A 125 6.44 -22.39 -4.66
CA MET A 125 7.25 -21.28 -5.20
C MET A 125 8.14 -20.64 -4.11
N ILE A 126 7.60 -20.43 -2.91
CA ILE A 126 8.35 -19.84 -1.79
C ILE A 126 9.48 -20.80 -1.37
N GLU A 127 9.18 -22.11 -1.21
CA GLU A 127 10.15 -23.11 -0.79
C GLU A 127 11.28 -23.33 -1.80
N ALA A 128 10.99 -23.17 -3.11
CA ALA A 128 11.98 -23.33 -4.19
C ALA A 128 12.83 -22.06 -4.42
N ALA A 129 12.46 -20.92 -3.82
CA ALA A 129 13.15 -19.66 -4.06
C ALA A 129 14.51 -19.61 -3.36
N GLU A 130 15.49 -18.94 -3.96
CA GLU A 130 16.79 -18.64 -3.35
C GLU A 130 16.64 -17.83 -2.05
N ARG A 131 15.63 -16.93 -2.02
CA ARG A 131 15.24 -16.14 -0.86
C ARG A 131 13.75 -16.34 -0.54
N PRO A 132 13.41 -17.36 0.27
CA PRO A 132 12.03 -17.67 0.62
C PRO A 132 11.31 -16.52 1.34
N ASP A 133 12.03 -15.73 2.15
CA ASP A 133 11.53 -14.53 2.81
C ASP A 133 11.05 -13.48 1.79
N ALA A 134 11.86 -13.16 0.80
CA ALA A 134 11.49 -12.21 -0.25
C ALA A 134 10.37 -12.74 -1.14
N ALA A 135 10.39 -14.04 -1.48
CA ALA A 135 9.34 -14.68 -2.27
C ALA A 135 7.99 -14.63 -1.55
N PHE A 136 7.96 -14.90 -0.23
CA PHE A 136 6.76 -14.77 0.58
C PHE A 136 6.22 -13.32 0.56
N ILE A 137 7.07 -12.34 0.86
CA ILE A 137 6.68 -10.93 0.90
C ILE A 137 6.19 -10.44 -0.47
N ARG A 138 6.81 -10.89 -1.57
CA ARG A 138 6.33 -10.58 -2.93
C ARG A 138 4.88 -11.06 -3.13
N LEU A 139 4.58 -12.31 -2.85
CA LEU A 139 3.22 -12.84 -2.99
C LEU A 139 2.23 -12.16 -2.03
N TRP A 140 2.68 -11.87 -0.80
CA TRP A 140 1.89 -11.15 0.18
C TRP A 140 1.50 -9.74 -0.31
N THR A 141 2.47 -8.94 -0.78
CA THR A 141 2.20 -7.60 -1.30
C THR A 141 1.30 -7.62 -2.54
N MET A 142 1.37 -8.66 -3.39
CA MET A 142 0.45 -8.82 -4.52
C MET A 142 -0.99 -9.04 -4.05
N LYS A 143 -1.20 -9.92 -3.06
CA LYS A 143 -2.53 -10.17 -2.48
C LYS A 143 -3.11 -8.91 -1.83
N GLU A 144 -2.33 -8.28 -0.96
CA GLU A 144 -2.75 -7.05 -0.28
C GLU A 144 -3.04 -5.89 -1.25
N ALA A 145 -2.19 -5.70 -2.27
CA ALA A 145 -2.43 -4.67 -3.27
C ALA A 145 -3.74 -4.89 -4.03
N ARG A 146 -4.08 -6.15 -4.37
CA ARG A 146 -5.38 -6.48 -4.99
C ARG A 146 -6.54 -6.20 -4.04
N LEU A 147 -6.47 -6.64 -2.80
CA LEU A 147 -7.53 -6.42 -1.80
C LEU A 147 -7.75 -4.91 -1.54
N LYS A 148 -6.66 -4.14 -1.53
CA LYS A 148 -6.72 -2.68 -1.41
C LYS A 148 -7.32 -2.02 -2.66
N LEU A 149 -7.09 -2.58 -3.85
CA LEU A 149 -7.72 -2.12 -5.08
C LEU A 149 -9.23 -2.33 -5.04
N THR A 150 -9.70 -3.56 -4.75
CA THR A 150 -11.13 -3.89 -4.70
C THR A 150 -11.84 -3.25 -3.52
N GLY A 151 -11.12 -3.01 -2.42
CA GLY A 151 -11.70 -2.48 -1.17
C GLY A 151 -12.49 -3.52 -0.38
N GLU A 152 -12.39 -4.81 -0.70
CA GLU A 152 -13.08 -5.91 0.00
C GLU A 152 -12.54 -6.16 1.42
N GLY A 153 -11.37 -5.58 1.74
CA GLY A 153 -10.68 -5.84 2.99
C GLY A 153 -10.00 -7.22 3.02
N ILE A 154 -9.42 -7.58 4.15
CA ILE A 154 -8.87 -8.92 4.35
C ILE A 154 -10.06 -9.88 4.52
N THR A 155 -10.36 -10.65 3.48
CA THR A 155 -11.33 -11.73 3.51
C THR A 155 -10.66 -13.03 3.97
N ASP A 156 -11.45 -14.00 4.42
CA ASP A 156 -10.94 -15.33 4.83
C ASP A 156 -10.30 -16.13 3.68
N ASP A 157 -10.35 -15.60 2.44
CA ASP A 157 -9.95 -16.32 1.24
C ASP A 157 -8.64 -15.80 0.62
N LEU A 158 -7.65 -15.50 1.47
CA LEU A 158 -6.31 -15.09 1.03
C LEU A 158 -5.65 -16.09 0.08
N LYS A 159 -5.95 -17.39 0.22
CA LYS A 159 -5.37 -18.45 -0.64
C LYS A 159 -5.80 -18.33 -2.10
N THR A 160 -6.99 -17.81 -2.36
CA THR A 160 -7.53 -17.66 -3.71
C THR A 160 -7.31 -16.25 -4.29
N ALA A 161 -6.79 -15.33 -3.49
CA ALA A 161 -6.63 -13.92 -3.88
C ALA A 161 -5.87 -13.70 -5.21
N LEU A 162 -5.03 -14.63 -5.65
CA LEU A 162 -4.31 -14.55 -6.94
C LEU A 162 -4.77 -15.57 -7.98
N THR A 163 -5.71 -16.48 -7.67
CA THR A 163 -6.16 -17.54 -8.59
C THR A 163 -6.88 -17.02 -9.83
N ASP A 164 -7.65 -15.94 -9.71
CA ASP A 164 -8.30 -15.26 -10.83
C ASP A 164 -7.74 -13.85 -10.97
N SER A 165 -6.47 -13.77 -11.33
CA SER A 165 -5.75 -12.51 -11.48
C SER A 165 -5.59 -12.06 -12.93
N SER A 166 -6.26 -12.72 -13.90
CA SER A 166 -6.16 -12.42 -15.33
C SER A 166 -6.58 -10.99 -15.68
N HIS A 167 -7.52 -10.41 -14.93
CA HIS A 167 -8.02 -9.05 -15.09
C HIS A 167 -7.15 -7.97 -14.44
N TYR A 168 -6.13 -8.36 -13.68
CA TYR A 168 -5.26 -7.44 -12.96
C TYR A 168 -3.84 -7.44 -13.54
N ARG A 169 -3.21 -6.28 -13.46
CA ARG A 169 -1.78 -6.08 -13.70
C ARG A 169 -1.08 -5.81 -12.38
N PHE A 170 -0.05 -6.60 -12.08
CA PHE A 170 0.78 -6.41 -10.90
C PHE A 170 2.15 -5.90 -11.33
N THR A 171 2.60 -4.82 -10.72
CA THR A 171 3.95 -4.30 -10.88
C THR A 171 4.65 -4.34 -9.53
N THR A 172 5.54 -5.32 -9.35
CA THR A 172 6.29 -5.50 -8.11
C THR A 172 7.70 -4.94 -8.25
N THR A 173 8.14 -4.20 -7.26
CA THR A 173 9.51 -3.66 -7.15
C THR A 173 10.14 -4.13 -5.86
N GLU A 174 11.34 -4.73 -5.98
CA GLU A 174 12.12 -5.21 -4.86
C GLU A 174 13.25 -4.22 -4.54
N ARG A 175 13.25 -3.72 -3.32
CA ARG A 175 14.28 -2.86 -2.74
C ARG A 175 15.01 -3.62 -1.63
N LEU A 176 15.70 -4.69 -2.02
CA LEU A 176 16.29 -5.64 -1.06
C LEU A 176 17.43 -5.04 -0.24
N THR A 177 18.15 -4.04 -0.76
CA THR A 177 19.17 -3.28 -0.01
C THR A 177 18.55 -2.37 1.05
N GLN A 178 17.34 -1.85 0.81
CA GLN A 178 16.53 -1.08 1.75
C GLN A 178 15.56 -1.95 2.56
N ASN A 179 15.57 -3.26 2.33
CA ASN A 179 14.83 -4.27 3.06
C ASN A 179 13.30 -4.19 2.93
N TYR A 180 12.77 -3.77 1.77
CA TYR A 180 11.32 -3.80 1.51
C TYR A 180 10.98 -4.20 0.08
N ILE A 181 9.72 -4.61 -0.13
CA ILE A 181 9.12 -4.91 -1.43
C ILE A 181 7.78 -4.17 -1.49
N TYR A 182 7.45 -3.61 -2.65
CA TYR A 182 6.11 -3.09 -2.87
C TYR A 182 5.51 -3.60 -4.18
N THR A 183 4.19 -3.71 -4.20
CA THR A 183 3.42 -4.09 -5.39
C THR A 183 2.30 -3.11 -5.64
N VAL A 184 2.15 -2.69 -6.89
CA VAL A 184 0.98 -1.96 -7.40
C VAL A 184 0.09 -2.94 -8.14
N CYS A 185 -1.21 -2.85 -7.89
CA CYS A 185 -2.25 -3.59 -8.60
C CYS A 185 -3.17 -2.60 -9.34
N GLU A 186 -3.40 -2.86 -10.63
CA GLU A 186 -4.27 -2.09 -11.51
C GLU A 186 -5.18 -3.05 -12.28
N GLU A 187 -6.39 -2.59 -12.65
CA GLU A 187 -7.20 -3.33 -13.61
C GLU A 187 -6.58 -3.20 -15.01
N LYS A 188 -6.60 -4.30 -15.79
CA LYS A 188 -6.23 -4.24 -17.21
C LYS A 188 -7.32 -3.53 -17.99
N GLU A 189 -6.92 -2.67 -18.91
CA GLU A 189 -7.87 -2.10 -19.86
C GLU A 189 -8.44 -3.19 -20.77
N SER A 190 -9.72 -3.06 -21.17
CA SER A 190 -10.44 -4.06 -21.97
C SER A 190 -9.84 -4.31 -23.36
N TYR A 191 -8.79 -3.58 -23.74
CA TYR A 191 -8.07 -3.72 -25.01
C TYR A 191 -6.83 -4.62 -24.94
N ASP A 192 -6.45 -5.06 -23.73
CA ASP A 192 -5.27 -5.90 -23.49
C ASP A 192 -5.59 -7.41 -23.41
N LEU A 193 -6.82 -7.81 -23.83
CA LEU A 193 -7.31 -9.20 -23.87
C LEU A 193 -7.32 -9.76 -25.28
#